data_47927fad5bbae4478dfe82d18d2a15ee
#
_entry.id   47927fad5bbae4478dfe82d18d2a15ee
#
_cell.length_a   1.000
_cell.length_b   1.000
_cell.length_c   1.000
_cell.angle_alpha   90.00
_cell.angle_beta   90.00
_cell.angle_gamma   90.00
#
_symmetry.space_group_name_H-M   'P 1'
#
loop_
_entity.id
_entity.type
_entity.pdbx_description
1 polymer ?
#
loop_
_entity_poly.entity_id
_entity_poly.type
_entity_poly.pdbx_seq_one_letter_code
_entity_poly.pdbx_strand_id
1 'polypeptide(L)'
;MILREVRIMMISTRGRYALRILVDLAEHRPEAYVTLRELAERQEISEKYLESIVKELVRAGILEGLRGKGGGYRLGREPEQIPVLEVLERMEGTLAPVACLGPEGKPCSRAAACRTLPLWKGLDETVRGYLGQFSIRSLMRSDEDGFDYVI
;
A
#
# COMPACT_ATOMS: atom_id res chain seq x y z
N MET A 1 29.44 -6.45 -12.11
CA MET A 1 28.95 -5.09 -11.85
C MET A 1 27.57 -5.23 -11.22
N ILE A 2 27.47 -5.02 -9.93
CA ILE A 2 26.19 -5.08 -9.22
C ILE A 2 25.52 -3.75 -9.53
N LEU A 3 24.45 -3.80 -10.34
CA LEU A 3 23.54 -2.67 -10.47
C LEU A 3 22.91 -2.46 -9.10
N ARG A 4 23.39 -1.45 -8.37
CA ARG A 4 22.65 -0.94 -7.22
C ARG A 4 21.30 -0.51 -7.77
N GLU A 5 20.24 -1.17 -7.34
CA GLU A 5 18.89 -0.71 -7.61
C GLU A 5 18.81 0.74 -7.20
N VAL A 6 18.66 1.61 -8.18
CA VAL A 6 18.33 3.01 -7.92
C VAL A 6 16.91 2.98 -7.37
N ARG A 7 16.79 3.09 -6.04
CA ARG A 7 15.48 3.25 -5.40
C ARG A 7 14.97 4.65 -5.72
N ILE A 8 14.28 4.72 -6.82
CA ILE A 8 13.54 5.91 -7.19
C ILE A 8 12.34 5.99 -6.25
N MET A 9 12.03 7.19 -5.73
CA MET A 9 10.81 7.45 -4.96
C MET A 9 9.59 7.31 -5.89
N MET A 10 9.26 6.07 -6.21
CA MET A 10 8.07 5.73 -6.98
C MET A 10 7.29 4.67 -6.22
N ILE A 11 5.99 4.81 -6.22
CA ILE A 11 5.14 3.75 -5.70
C ILE A 11 5.24 2.57 -6.66
N SER A 12 5.72 1.45 -6.16
CA SER A 12 5.92 0.24 -6.94
C SER A 12 4.59 -0.38 -7.39
N THR A 13 4.68 -1.28 -8.35
CA THR A 13 3.54 -2.13 -8.76
C THR A 13 2.96 -2.87 -7.56
N ARG A 14 3.82 -3.34 -6.65
CA ARG A 14 3.42 -4.03 -5.42
C ARG A 14 2.51 -3.17 -4.54
N GLY A 15 2.89 -1.92 -4.30
CA GLY A 15 2.08 -0.97 -3.51
C GLY A 15 0.74 -0.64 -4.18
N ARG A 16 0.77 -0.38 -5.47
CA ARG A 16 -0.43 -0.10 -6.26
C ARG A 16 -1.40 -1.29 -6.28
N TYR A 17 -0.89 -2.49 -6.45
CA TYR A 17 -1.71 -3.70 -6.46
C TYR A 17 -2.29 -4.01 -5.08
N ALA A 18 -1.53 -3.77 -4.01
CA ALA A 18 -2.06 -3.92 -2.65
C ALA A 18 -3.29 -3.03 -2.43
N LEU A 19 -3.24 -1.78 -2.85
CA LEU A 19 -4.41 -0.89 -2.75
C LEU A 19 -5.59 -1.39 -3.59
N ARG A 20 -5.34 -1.83 -4.82
CA ARG A 20 -6.39 -2.38 -5.70
C ARG A 20 -7.09 -3.59 -5.09
N ILE A 21 -6.33 -4.51 -4.50
CA ILE A 21 -6.86 -5.71 -3.83
C ILE A 21 -7.74 -5.33 -2.65
N LEU A 22 -7.28 -4.39 -1.83
CA LEU A 22 -8.04 -3.96 -0.65
C LEU A 22 -9.34 -3.26 -1.03
N VAL A 23 -9.33 -2.44 -2.05
CA VAL A 23 -10.55 -1.80 -2.58
C VAL A 23 -11.49 -2.86 -3.16
N ASP A 24 -10.97 -3.82 -3.92
CA ASP A 24 -11.76 -4.94 -4.46
C ASP A 24 -12.49 -5.70 -3.36
N LEU A 25 -11.78 -6.10 -2.31
CA LEU A 25 -12.36 -6.82 -1.18
C LEU A 25 -13.36 -5.98 -0.40
N ALA A 26 -13.15 -4.67 -0.32
CA ALA A 26 -14.07 -3.76 0.36
C ALA A 26 -15.38 -3.56 -0.42
N GLU A 27 -15.30 -3.52 -1.74
CA GLU A 27 -16.46 -3.30 -2.62
C GLU A 27 -17.24 -4.59 -2.94
N HIS A 28 -16.55 -5.74 -2.99
CA HIS A 28 -17.13 -7.02 -3.34
C HIS A 28 -17.22 -7.94 -2.13
N ARG A 29 -18.42 -8.16 -1.60
CA ARG A 29 -18.68 -9.10 -0.49
C ARG A 29 -17.76 -8.88 0.72
N PRO A 30 -17.80 -7.72 1.39
CA PRO A 30 -16.88 -7.39 2.47
C PRO A 30 -16.86 -8.40 3.63
N GLU A 31 -17.92 -9.17 3.81
CA GLU A 31 -18.05 -10.17 4.87
C GLU A 31 -17.66 -11.60 4.45
N ALA A 32 -17.50 -11.83 3.15
CA ALA A 32 -17.18 -13.15 2.62
C ALA A 32 -15.67 -13.28 2.35
N TYR A 33 -15.17 -14.51 2.51
CA TYR A 33 -13.82 -14.85 2.08
C TYR A 33 -13.79 -14.99 0.56
N VAL A 34 -12.81 -14.35 -0.06
CA VAL A 34 -12.58 -14.39 -1.50
C VAL A 34 -11.28 -15.15 -1.76
N THR A 35 -11.31 -16.12 -2.67
CA THR A 35 -10.12 -16.91 -2.97
C THR A 35 -9.05 -16.08 -3.67
N LEU A 36 -7.80 -16.49 -3.47
CA LEU A 36 -6.66 -15.87 -4.16
C LEU A 36 -6.82 -15.91 -5.68
N ARG A 37 -7.31 -17.03 -6.19
CA ARG A 37 -7.58 -17.22 -7.63
C ARG A 37 -8.61 -16.22 -8.14
N GLU A 38 -9.72 -16.05 -7.43
CA GLU A 38 -10.77 -15.10 -7.81
C GLU A 38 -10.25 -13.66 -7.83
N LEU A 39 -9.46 -13.27 -6.82
CA LEU A 39 -8.81 -11.96 -6.79
C LEU A 39 -7.82 -11.77 -7.95
N ALA A 40 -7.02 -12.78 -8.21
CA ALA A 40 -6.03 -12.76 -9.30
C ALA A 40 -6.71 -12.58 -10.65
N GLU A 41 -7.80 -13.30 -10.90
CA GLU A 41 -8.59 -13.18 -12.12
C GLU A 41 -9.22 -11.80 -12.27
N ARG A 42 -9.88 -11.30 -11.22
CA ARG A 42 -10.51 -9.97 -11.26
C ARG A 42 -9.51 -8.83 -11.47
N GLN A 43 -8.34 -8.93 -10.86
CA GLN A 43 -7.32 -7.88 -10.90
C GLN A 43 -6.30 -8.07 -12.04
N GLU A 44 -6.39 -9.17 -12.77
CA GLU A 44 -5.45 -9.51 -13.86
C GLU A 44 -3.99 -9.52 -13.36
N ILE A 45 -3.78 -10.13 -12.21
CA ILE A 45 -2.47 -10.27 -11.56
C ILE A 45 -2.15 -11.76 -11.48
N SER A 46 -0.87 -12.14 -11.63
CA SER A 46 -0.48 -13.53 -11.42
C SER A 46 -0.76 -13.95 -9.98
N GLU A 47 -1.28 -15.15 -9.80
CA GLU A 47 -1.63 -15.69 -8.48
C GLU A 47 -0.42 -15.75 -7.55
N LYS A 48 0.74 -16.12 -8.08
CA LYS A 48 2.00 -16.18 -7.34
C LYS A 48 2.44 -14.80 -6.82
N TYR A 49 2.33 -13.79 -7.66
CA TYR A 49 2.69 -12.42 -7.25
C TYR A 49 1.70 -11.88 -6.22
N LEU A 50 0.42 -12.12 -6.43
CA LEU A 50 -0.63 -11.75 -5.50
C LEU A 50 -0.44 -12.41 -4.13
N GLU A 51 -0.05 -13.67 -4.09
CA GLU A 51 0.24 -14.40 -2.86
C GLU A 51 1.27 -13.68 -2.00
N SER A 52 2.34 -13.16 -2.59
CA SER A 52 3.38 -12.43 -1.87
C SER A 52 2.88 -11.14 -1.23
N ILE A 53 1.97 -10.44 -1.91
CA ILE A 53 1.33 -9.22 -1.40
C ILE A 53 0.38 -9.55 -0.25
N VAL A 54 -0.46 -10.55 -0.44
CA VAL A 54 -1.47 -10.97 0.55
C VAL A 54 -0.82 -11.45 1.84
N LYS A 55 0.27 -12.19 1.77
CA LYS A 55 1.03 -12.62 2.96
C LYS A 55 1.44 -11.44 3.84
N GLU A 56 1.94 -10.38 3.25
CA GLU A 56 2.35 -9.20 3.99
C GLU A 56 1.16 -8.47 4.61
N LEU A 57 0.06 -8.37 3.88
CA LEU A 57 -1.17 -7.76 4.39
C LEU A 57 -1.78 -8.56 5.55
N VAL A 58 -1.71 -9.87 5.51
CA VAL A 58 -2.14 -10.74 6.62
C VAL A 58 -1.25 -10.54 7.85
N ARG A 59 0.07 -10.48 7.68
CA ARG A 59 0.98 -10.17 8.79
C ARG A 59 0.68 -8.85 9.46
N ALA A 60 0.29 -7.87 8.69
CA ALA A 60 -0.06 -6.53 9.20
C ALA A 60 -1.44 -6.48 9.87
N GLY A 61 -2.21 -7.56 9.82
CA GLY A 61 -3.59 -7.58 10.31
C GLY A 61 -4.58 -6.81 9.45
N ILE A 62 -4.16 -6.42 8.25
CA ILE A 62 -5.01 -5.71 7.28
C ILE A 62 -5.97 -6.68 6.59
N LEU A 63 -5.50 -7.90 6.33
CA LEU A 63 -6.32 -9.01 5.83
C LEU A 63 -6.40 -10.14 6.84
N GLU A 64 -7.48 -10.89 6.78
CA GLU A 64 -7.66 -12.17 7.43
C GLU A 64 -7.70 -13.28 6.38
N GLY A 65 -7.01 -14.38 6.65
CA GLY A 65 -7.03 -15.58 5.81
C GLY A 65 -7.75 -16.73 6.51
N LEU A 66 -8.48 -17.51 5.75
CA LEU A 66 -9.09 -18.77 6.18
C LEU A 66 -8.68 -19.89 5.23
N ARG A 67 -8.12 -20.96 5.78
CA ARG A 67 -7.72 -22.15 5.02
C ARG A 67 -8.89 -23.10 4.82
N GLY A 68 -8.84 -23.87 3.74
CA GLY A 68 -9.76 -24.95 3.47
C GLY A 68 -10.95 -24.54 2.61
N LYS A 69 -11.96 -25.39 2.58
CA LYS A 69 -13.17 -25.21 1.79
C LYS A 69 -13.95 -23.97 2.27
N GLY A 70 -14.32 -23.11 1.35
CA GLY A 70 -14.97 -21.83 1.68
C GLY A 70 -14.02 -20.78 2.21
N GLY A 71 -12.70 -21.05 2.19
CA GLY A 71 -11.66 -20.14 2.63
C GLY A 71 -11.28 -19.09 1.58
N GLY A 72 -10.26 -18.34 1.91
CA GLY A 72 -9.73 -17.25 1.12
C GLY A 72 -9.32 -16.09 2.00
N TYR A 73 -9.56 -14.88 1.54
CA TYR A 73 -9.15 -13.65 2.24
C TYR A 73 -10.30 -12.66 2.32
N ARG A 74 -10.30 -11.91 3.39
CA ARG A 74 -11.21 -10.77 3.59
C ARG A 74 -10.50 -9.68 4.38
N LEU A 75 -11.10 -8.49 4.44
CA LEU A 75 -10.55 -7.41 5.25
C LEU A 75 -10.56 -7.80 6.74
N GLY A 76 -9.45 -7.54 7.41
CA GLY A 76 -9.30 -7.74 8.86
C GLY A 76 -9.72 -6.53 9.69
N ARG A 77 -10.00 -5.42 9.02
CA ARG A 77 -10.44 -4.16 9.61
C ARG A 77 -11.49 -3.51 8.72
N GLU A 78 -12.28 -2.61 9.29
CA GLU A 78 -13.17 -1.78 8.50
C GLU A 78 -12.38 -0.91 7.50
N PRO A 79 -12.89 -0.65 6.29
CA PRO A 79 -12.18 0.13 5.29
C PRO A 79 -11.72 1.52 5.79
N GLU A 80 -12.49 2.12 6.68
CA GLU A 80 -12.16 3.40 7.31
C GLU A 80 -10.92 3.31 8.22
N GLN A 81 -10.62 2.12 8.71
CA GLN A 81 -9.53 1.84 9.64
C GLN A 81 -8.27 1.32 8.95
N ILE A 82 -8.24 1.34 7.63
CA ILE A 82 -7.08 0.94 6.84
C ILE A 82 -6.52 2.18 6.15
N PRO A 83 -5.52 2.86 6.75
CA PRO A 83 -4.92 4.02 6.12
C PRO A 83 -4.10 3.63 4.89
N VAL A 84 -4.25 4.39 3.81
CA VAL A 84 -3.45 4.21 2.58
C VAL A 84 -1.96 4.31 2.90
N LEU A 85 -1.57 5.23 3.76
CA LEU A 85 -0.17 5.40 4.18
C LEU A 85 0.41 4.12 4.78
N GLU A 86 -0.32 3.44 5.68
CA GLU A 86 0.11 2.18 6.29
C GLU A 86 0.33 1.09 5.24
N VAL A 87 -0.60 0.94 4.31
CA VAL A 87 -0.50 -0.05 3.24
C VAL A 87 0.75 0.18 2.39
N LEU A 88 0.97 1.42 1.98
CA LEU A 88 2.13 1.76 1.14
C LEU A 88 3.45 1.60 1.89
N GLU A 89 3.53 1.98 3.15
CA GLU A 89 4.72 1.76 3.96
C GLU A 89 5.04 0.28 4.13
N ARG A 90 4.02 -0.56 4.30
CA ARG A 90 4.20 -2.02 4.39
C ARG A 90 4.74 -2.61 3.08
N MET A 91 4.25 -2.13 1.95
CA MET A 91 4.66 -2.65 0.64
C MET A 91 6.02 -2.12 0.19
N GLU A 92 6.30 -0.86 0.44
CA GLU A 92 7.53 -0.20 -0.02
C GLU A 92 8.69 -0.32 0.98
N GLY A 93 8.39 -0.65 2.24
CA GLY A 93 9.34 -0.60 3.34
C GLY A 93 9.56 0.82 3.88
N THR A 94 9.67 1.80 3.01
CA THR A 94 9.75 3.21 3.37
C THR A 94 9.26 4.08 2.22
N LEU A 95 8.66 5.21 2.56
CA LEU A 95 8.28 6.27 1.61
C LEU A 95 9.21 7.49 1.71
N ALA A 96 10.30 7.37 2.47
CA ALA A 96 11.26 8.45 2.61
C ALA A 96 11.89 8.81 1.26
N PRO A 97 11.93 10.11 0.90
CA PRO A 97 12.46 10.55 -0.39
C PRO A 97 13.98 10.39 -0.50
N VAL A 98 14.66 10.33 0.62
CA VAL A 98 16.12 10.17 0.68
C VAL A 98 16.48 9.18 1.80
N ALA A 99 17.62 8.51 1.65
CA ALA A 99 18.05 7.45 2.58
C ALA A 99 18.25 7.93 4.02
N CYS A 100 18.68 9.17 4.22
CA CYS A 100 18.94 9.72 5.55
C CYS A 100 17.66 9.98 6.37
N LEU A 101 16.50 9.93 5.75
CA LEU A 101 15.20 10.02 6.40
C LEU A 101 14.52 8.64 6.51
N GLY A 102 15.18 7.58 6.07
CA GLY A 102 14.64 6.23 6.14
C GLY A 102 14.63 5.65 7.56
N PRO A 103 13.91 4.53 7.75
CA PRO A 103 13.74 3.91 9.07
C PRO A 103 15.03 3.34 9.68
N GLU A 104 16.03 3.06 8.88
CA GLU A 104 17.34 2.60 9.34
C GLU A 104 18.19 3.74 9.95
N GLY A 105 17.63 4.90 10.01
CA GLY A 105 17.90 6.10 10.79
C GLY A 105 19.28 6.34 11.34
N LYS A 106 20.34 6.00 10.58
CA LYS A 106 21.64 6.60 10.89
C LYS A 106 21.58 8.04 10.40
N PRO A 107 21.57 9.03 11.32
CA PRO A 107 21.64 10.39 10.88
C PRO A 107 22.87 10.54 9.99
N CYS A 108 22.69 11.15 8.82
CA CYS A 108 23.78 11.49 7.95
C CYS A 108 24.81 12.30 8.75
N SER A 109 26.09 11.94 8.65
CA SER A 109 27.18 12.66 9.32
C SER A 109 27.22 14.16 8.99
N ARG A 110 26.56 14.55 7.90
CA ARG A 110 26.46 15.93 7.43
C ARG A 110 25.14 16.63 7.81
N ALA A 111 24.26 15.97 8.56
CA ALA A 111 22.91 16.47 8.85
C ALA A 111 22.90 17.87 9.44
N ALA A 112 23.81 18.17 10.36
CA ALA A 112 23.91 19.47 11.00
C ALA A 112 24.30 20.62 10.02
N ALA A 113 25.00 20.32 8.95
CA ALA A 113 25.46 21.28 7.95
C ALA A 113 24.76 21.13 6.59
N CYS A 114 23.82 20.17 6.48
CA CYS A 114 23.15 19.87 5.22
C CYS A 114 22.10 20.93 4.87
N ARG A 115 22.37 21.71 3.85
CA ARG A 115 21.49 22.79 3.40
C ARG A 115 20.23 22.29 2.70
N THR A 116 20.25 21.06 2.18
CA THR A 116 19.11 20.46 1.46
C THR A 116 18.22 19.61 2.36
N LEU A 117 18.65 19.26 3.56
CA LEU A 117 17.87 18.43 4.48
C LEU A 117 16.47 18.99 4.78
N PRO A 118 16.30 20.32 5.02
CA PRO A 118 14.97 20.88 5.22
C PRO A 118 14.01 20.67 4.04
N LEU A 119 14.54 20.72 2.82
CA LEU A 119 13.77 20.45 1.61
C LEU A 119 13.24 19.01 1.62
N TRP A 120 14.09 18.04 1.92
CA TRP A 120 13.70 16.63 1.94
C TRP A 120 12.76 16.30 3.09
N LYS A 121 12.95 16.91 4.25
CA LYS A 121 12.01 16.80 5.37
C LYS A 121 10.63 17.34 5.00
N GLY A 122 10.58 18.49 4.36
CA GLY A 122 9.32 19.07 3.90
C GLY A 122 8.61 18.21 2.87
N LEU A 123 9.37 17.61 1.95
CA LEU A 123 8.82 16.67 0.97
C LEU A 123 8.25 15.42 1.64
N ASP A 124 8.99 14.83 2.57
CA ASP A 124 8.55 13.66 3.34
C ASP A 124 7.25 13.95 4.11
N GLU A 125 7.20 15.05 4.83
CA GLU A 125 6.02 15.49 5.56
C GLU A 125 4.82 15.75 4.64
N THR A 126 5.05 16.33 3.48
CA THR A 126 4.00 16.59 2.48
C THR A 126 3.42 15.30 1.93
N VAL A 127 4.27 14.34 1.56
CA VAL A 127 3.84 13.03 1.06
C VAL A 127 3.05 12.27 2.13
N ARG A 128 3.56 12.22 3.36
CA ARG A 128 2.89 11.54 4.47
C ARG A 128 1.58 12.21 4.83
N GLY A 129 1.57 13.53 4.89
CA GLY A 129 0.37 14.32 5.18
C GLY A 129 -0.72 14.14 4.11
N TYR A 130 -0.33 14.10 2.85
CA TYR A 130 -1.26 13.86 1.75
C TYR A 130 -1.83 12.44 1.81
N LEU A 131 -0.98 11.43 1.84
CA LEU A 131 -1.42 10.02 1.88
C LEU A 131 -2.18 9.69 3.16
N GLY A 132 -1.87 10.35 4.26
CA GLY A 132 -2.55 10.19 5.55
C GLY A 132 -4.01 10.64 5.55
N GLN A 133 -4.44 11.40 4.56
CA GLN A 133 -5.85 11.83 4.41
C GLN A 133 -6.75 10.73 3.83
N PHE A 134 -6.16 9.66 3.31
CA PHE A 134 -6.90 8.60 2.61
C PHE A 134 -6.94 7.32 3.45
N SER A 135 -8.09 6.67 3.40
CA SER A 135 -8.28 5.29 3.84
C SER A 135 -8.76 4.45 2.66
N ILE A 136 -8.85 3.15 2.83
CA ILE A 136 -9.47 2.30 1.79
C ILE A 136 -10.90 2.75 1.52
N ARG A 137 -11.62 3.18 2.55
CA ARG A 137 -12.99 3.73 2.38
C ARG A 137 -13.03 4.89 1.39
N SER A 138 -12.07 5.82 1.49
CA SER A 138 -12.04 6.98 0.59
C SER A 138 -11.72 6.63 -0.87
N LEU A 139 -11.18 5.45 -1.13
CA LEU A 139 -10.90 4.96 -2.49
C LEU A 139 -12.04 4.14 -3.08
N MET A 140 -13.01 3.73 -2.27
CA MET A 140 -14.17 2.98 -2.74
C MET A 140 -15.08 3.87 -3.59
N ARG A 141 -15.77 3.25 -4.55
CA ARG A 141 -16.82 3.97 -5.30
C ARG A 141 -17.95 4.37 -4.37
N SER A 142 -18.39 5.61 -4.46
CA SER A 142 -19.64 6.05 -3.86
C SER A 142 -20.76 5.92 -4.89
N ASP A 143 -21.99 5.74 -4.44
CA ASP A 143 -23.17 5.72 -5.32
C ASP A 143 -23.38 7.05 -6.07
N GLU A 144 -22.68 8.10 -5.62
CA GLU A 144 -22.69 9.44 -6.21
C GLU A 144 -21.58 9.64 -7.27
N ASP A 145 -20.60 8.74 -7.35
CA ASP A 145 -19.54 8.79 -8.35
C ASP A 145 -20.06 8.25 -9.69
N GLY A 146 -21.01 8.96 -10.27
CA GLY A 146 -21.39 8.77 -11.66
C GLY A 146 -20.18 9.01 -12.55
N PHE A 147 -19.88 8.06 -13.36
CA PHE A 147 -19.05 7.92 -14.56
C PHE A 147 -18.13 9.08 -15.05
N ASP A 148 -17.72 10.01 -14.24
CA ASP A 148 -16.88 11.13 -14.64
C ASP A 148 -15.41 10.96 -14.28
N TYR A 149 -14.84 9.77 -14.55
CA TYR A 149 -13.41 9.66 -14.64
C TYR A 149 -12.97 9.72 -16.09
N VAL A 150 -12.89 10.92 -16.59
CA VAL A 150 -12.08 11.22 -17.75
C VAL A 150 -10.65 11.40 -17.25
N ILE A 151 -9.86 10.40 -17.40
CA ILE A 151 -8.43 10.55 -17.32
C ILE A 151 -7.90 10.88 -18.70
#